data_5b94c621e09b4777052d9b0fab4edd5c
#
_entry.id   5b94c621e09b4777052d9b0fab4edd5c
#
_cell.length_a   1.000
_cell.length_b   1.000
_cell.length_c   1.000
_cell.angle_alpha   90.00
_cell.angle_beta   90.00
_cell.angle_gamma   90.00
#
_symmetry.space_group_name_H-M   'P 1'
#
loop_
_entity.id
_entity.type
_entity.pdbx_description
1 polymer ?
#
loop_
_entity_poly.entity_id
_entity_poly.type
_entity_poly.pdbx_seq_one_letter_code
_entity_poly.pdbx_strand_id
1 'polypeptide(L)'
;LGHKIHEMGGVPTFLLGARSAHDLLEIDRFRAVGRVFLTTEDGSEGERGFVTGHSILNNERFDHICTCGPKPMMQAVARYAVKSGTECEVSLENLMACGLGACLCCVEKTTEGNVCVCKEGPVFNIKKLLWQI
;
A
#
# COMPACT_ATOMS: atom_id res chain seq x y z
N LEU A 1 4.73 6.01 -9.17
CA LEU A 1 4.88 4.60 -9.52
C LEU A 1 4.00 4.23 -10.72
N GLY A 2 2.66 4.36 -10.64
CA GLY A 2 1.74 3.97 -11.70
C GLY A 2 2.06 4.55 -13.07
N HIS A 3 2.31 5.85 -13.17
CA HIS A 3 2.76 6.48 -14.43
C HIS A 3 4.01 5.81 -15.00
N LYS A 4 4.99 5.51 -14.14
CA LYS A 4 6.24 4.88 -14.60
C LYS A 4 6.01 3.46 -15.12
N ILE A 5 5.16 2.68 -14.46
CA ILE A 5 4.77 1.36 -14.94
C ILE A 5 4.07 1.47 -16.30
N HIS A 6 3.14 2.42 -16.42
CA HIS A 6 2.42 2.67 -17.69
C HIS A 6 3.37 3.08 -18.82
N GLU A 7 4.30 4.00 -18.57
CA GLU A 7 5.34 4.40 -19.55
C GLU A 7 6.22 3.24 -20.01
N MET A 8 6.42 2.24 -19.15
CA MET A 8 7.18 1.02 -19.48
C MET A 8 6.34 -0.05 -20.16
N GLY A 9 5.09 0.26 -20.53
CA GLY A 9 4.16 -0.65 -21.22
C GLY A 9 3.38 -1.60 -20.28
N GLY A 10 3.50 -1.42 -18.95
CA GLY A 10 2.71 -2.17 -17.98
C GLY A 10 1.31 -1.57 -17.78
N VAL A 11 0.39 -2.39 -17.29
CA VAL A 11 -0.97 -1.95 -16.93
C VAL A 11 -1.13 -2.10 -15.42
N PRO A 12 -0.88 -1.05 -14.63
CA PRO A 12 -1.05 -1.10 -13.18
C PRO A 12 -2.54 -1.27 -12.82
N THR A 13 -2.79 -2.01 -11.75
CA THR A 13 -4.12 -2.11 -11.14
C THR A 13 -4.09 -1.36 -9.81
N PHE A 14 -4.99 -0.42 -9.64
CA PHE A 14 -5.15 0.37 -8.42
C PHE A 14 -6.37 -0.12 -7.65
N LEU A 15 -6.19 -0.43 -6.40
CA LEU A 15 -7.27 -0.69 -5.45
C LEU A 15 -7.24 0.40 -4.39
N LEU A 16 -8.18 1.31 -4.46
CA LEU A 16 -8.26 2.47 -3.58
C LEU A 16 -9.36 2.25 -2.54
N GLY A 17 -9.04 2.52 -1.29
CA GLY A 17 -9.96 2.41 -0.17
C GLY A 17 -10.12 3.73 0.57
N ALA A 18 -11.36 4.04 0.95
CA ALA A 18 -11.71 5.23 1.73
C ALA A 18 -12.83 4.92 2.72
N ARG A 19 -13.15 5.86 3.62
CA ARG A 19 -14.32 5.73 4.50
C ARG A 19 -15.63 5.93 3.73
N SER A 20 -15.63 6.90 2.81
CA SER A 20 -16.77 7.26 1.97
C SER A 20 -16.30 7.70 0.58
N ALA A 21 -17.24 7.82 -0.37
CA ALA A 21 -16.96 8.35 -1.71
C ALA A 21 -16.32 9.75 -1.68
N HIS A 22 -16.65 10.53 -0.65
CA HIS A 22 -16.13 11.91 -0.48
C HIS A 22 -14.63 11.95 -0.20
N ASP A 23 -14.08 10.88 0.35
CA ASP A 23 -12.67 10.74 0.71
C ASP A 23 -11.82 10.14 -0.43
N LEU A 24 -12.47 9.75 -1.54
CA LEU A 24 -11.79 9.24 -2.72
C LEU A 24 -11.29 10.40 -3.59
N LEU A 25 -9.98 10.54 -3.68
CA LEU A 25 -9.34 11.65 -4.37
C LEU A 25 -8.69 11.20 -5.67
N GLU A 26 -8.67 12.08 -6.67
CA GLU A 26 -7.89 11.96 -7.92
C GLU A 26 -8.15 10.67 -8.72
N ILE A 27 -9.33 10.06 -8.61
CA ILE A 27 -9.68 8.79 -9.27
C ILE A 27 -9.38 8.83 -10.78
N ASP A 28 -9.70 9.94 -11.45
CA ASP A 28 -9.51 10.08 -12.90
C ASP A 28 -8.03 10.04 -13.30
N ARG A 29 -7.14 10.52 -12.43
CA ARG A 29 -5.69 10.40 -12.65
C ARG A 29 -5.20 8.95 -12.60
N PHE A 30 -5.77 8.14 -11.72
CA PHE A 30 -5.48 6.71 -11.68
C PHE A 30 -6.06 5.99 -12.90
N ARG A 31 -7.31 6.32 -13.29
CA ARG A 31 -7.97 5.76 -14.48
C ARG A 31 -7.21 6.04 -15.78
N ALA A 32 -6.53 7.19 -15.86
CA ALA A 32 -5.75 7.56 -17.03
C ALA A 32 -4.54 6.65 -17.28
N VAL A 33 -4.06 5.92 -16.28
CA VAL A 33 -2.81 5.12 -16.38
C VAL A 33 -3.01 3.64 -16.07
N GLY A 34 -4.18 3.21 -15.59
CA GLY A 34 -4.41 1.81 -15.28
C GLY A 34 -5.85 1.49 -14.89
N ARG A 35 -6.08 0.24 -14.48
CA ARG A 35 -7.38 -0.21 -13.98
C ARG A 35 -7.59 0.28 -12.54
N VAL A 36 -8.79 0.74 -12.23
CA VAL A 36 -9.12 1.26 -10.89
C VAL A 36 -10.29 0.50 -10.29
N PHE A 37 -10.11 0.01 -9.09
CA PHE A 37 -11.12 -0.61 -8.24
C PHE A 37 -11.24 0.19 -6.95
N LEU A 38 -12.45 0.30 -6.43
CA LEU A 38 -12.77 1.17 -5.29
C LEU A 38 -13.46 0.38 -4.19
N THR A 39 -13.11 0.70 -2.94
CA THR A 39 -13.88 0.28 -1.77
C THR A 39 -14.19 1.48 -0.89
N THR A 40 -15.38 1.49 -0.30
CA THR A 40 -15.71 2.43 0.79
C THR A 40 -16.29 1.67 1.96
N GLU A 41 -15.94 2.09 3.18
CA GLU A 41 -16.43 1.42 4.39
C GLU A 41 -17.96 1.51 4.49
N ASP A 42 -18.53 2.65 4.08
CA ASP A 42 -19.98 2.89 4.09
C ASP A 42 -20.71 2.31 2.86
N GLY A 43 -19.98 1.93 1.80
CA GLY A 43 -20.53 1.42 0.54
C GLY A 43 -21.08 2.51 -0.38
N SER A 44 -20.68 3.76 -0.20
CA SER A 44 -21.13 4.89 -1.03
C SER A 44 -20.50 4.91 -2.43
N GLU A 45 -19.36 4.21 -2.63
CA GLU A 45 -18.71 4.04 -3.93
C GLU A 45 -17.91 2.73 -3.94
N GLY A 46 -17.97 2.01 -5.07
CA GLY A 46 -17.28 0.74 -5.23
C GLY A 46 -17.86 -0.39 -4.37
N GLU A 47 -17.02 -1.36 -3.98
CA GLU A 47 -17.43 -2.42 -3.05
C GLU A 47 -17.42 -1.90 -1.61
N ARG A 48 -18.41 -2.33 -0.83
CA ARG A 48 -18.47 -1.97 0.59
C ARG A 48 -17.44 -2.74 1.39
N GLY A 49 -16.63 -2.04 2.17
CA GLY A 49 -15.69 -2.63 3.12
C GLY A 49 -14.27 -2.14 2.95
N PHE A 50 -13.31 -2.98 3.38
CA PHE A 50 -11.88 -2.68 3.32
C PHE A 50 -11.24 -3.24 2.05
N VAL A 51 -10.13 -2.66 1.62
CA VAL A 51 -9.38 -3.08 0.41
C VAL A 51 -9.11 -4.58 0.38
N THR A 52 -8.81 -5.21 1.49
CA THR A 52 -8.54 -6.67 1.56
C THR A 52 -9.77 -7.54 1.38
N GLY A 53 -10.96 -6.97 1.39
CA GLY A 53 -12.23 -7.66 1.12
C GLY A 53 -12.70 -7.55 -0.32
N HIS A 54 -12.07 -6.71 -1.16
CA HIS A 54 -12.49 -6.49 -2.52
C HIS A 54 -12.39 -7.77 -3.37
N SER A 55 -13.41 -8.03 -4.18
CA SER A 55 -13.53 -9.24 -5.00
C SER A 55 -12.38 -9.45 -5.98
N ILE A 56 -11.74 -8.38 -6.46
CA ILE A 56 -10.59 -8.45 -7.37
C ILE A 56 -9.45 -9.31 -6.80
N LEU A 57 -9.23 -9.28 -5.50
CA LEU A 57 -8.18 -10.05 -4.83
C LEU A 57 -8.43 -11.56 -4.81
N ASN A 58 -9.69 -11.97 -5.02
CA ASN A 58 -10.06 -13.37 -5.14
C ASN A 58 -10.12 -13.82 -6.61
N ASN A 59 -10.34 -12.88 -7.52
CA ASN A 59 -10.59 -13.17 -8.94
C ASN A 59 -9.31 -13.12 -9.78
N GLU A 60 -8.31 -12.35 -9.34
CA GLU A 60 -7.06 -12.18 -10.08
C GLU A 60 -5.85 -12.45 -9.19
N ARG A 61 -4.75 -12.86 -9.82
CA ARG A 61 -3.43 -12.96 -9.18
C ARG A 61 -2.57 -11.79 -9.60
N PHE A 62 -1.78 -11.31 -8.66
CA PHE A 62 -0.85 -10.21 -8.88
C PHE A 62 0.56 -10.71 -8.61
N ASP A 63 1.52 -10.30 -9.44
CA ASP A 63 2.93 -10.67 -9.28
C ASP A 63 3.57 -9.83 -8.17
N HIS A 64 3.13 -8.59 -8.00
CA HIS A 64 3.68 -7.65 -7.03
C HIS A 64 2.62 -6.71 -6.49
N ILE A 65 2.65 -6.46 -5.19
CA ILE A 65 1.75 -5.54 -4.50
C ILE A 65 2.58 -4.41 -3.88
N CYS A 66 2.20 -3.17 -4.19
CA CYS A 66 2.71 -1.99 -3.51
C CYS A 66 1.56 -1.36 -2.72
N THR A 67 1.75 -1.10 -1.43
CA THR A 67 0.71 -0.50 -0.60
C THR A 67 1.23 0.67 0.22
N CYS A 68 0.37 1.68 0.40
CA CYS A 68 0.61 2.84 1.24
C CYS A 68 -0.70 3.24 1.91
N GLY A 69 -0.64 3.68 3.15
CA GLY A 69 -1.80 4.13 3.90
C GLY A 69 -1.71 3.80 5.40
N PRO A 70 -2.83 3.78 6.12
CA PRO A 70 -2.83 3.50 7.55
C PRO A 70 -2.17 2.15 7.88
N LYS A 71 -1.35 2.11 8.94
CA LYS A 71 -0.60 0.92 9.35
C LYS A 71 -1.46 -0.36 9.45
N PRO A 72 -2.68 -0.32 10.02
CA PRO A 72 -3.55 -1.51 10.04
C PRO A 72 -3.93 -2.02 8.64
N MET A 73 -4.16 -1.11 7.68
CA MET A 73 -4.45 -1.47 6.29
C MET A 73 -3.24 -2.13 5.64
N MET A 74 -2.05 -1.52 5.75
CA MET A 74 -0.82 -2.08 5.20
C MET A 74 -0.51 -3.47 5.78
N GLN A 75 -0.72 -3.67 7.09
CA GLN A 75 -0.56 -4.99 7.73
C GLN A 75 -1.59 -6.01 7.22
N ALA A 76 -2.83 -5.59 6.95
CA ALA A 76 -3.85 -6.47 6.38
C ALA A 76 -3.49 -6.88 4.95
N VAL A 77 -3.00 -5.94 4.14
CA VAL A 77 -2.51 -6.23 2.77
C VAL A 77 -1.27 -7.13 2.81
N ALA A 78 -0.36 -6.91 3.75
CA ALA A 78 0.82 -7.77 3.93
C ALA A 78 0.42 -9.21 4.28
N ARG A 79 -0.54 -9.42 5.19
CA ARG A 79 -1.10 -10.76 5.49
C ARG A 79 -1.70 -11.43 4.25
N TYR A 80 -2.45 -10.66 3.46
CA TYR A 80 -2.99 -11.17 2.20
C TYR A 80 -1.86 -11.61 1.25
N ALA A 81 -0.83 -10.76 1.08
CA ALA A 81 0.31 -11.03 0.20
C ALA A 81 1.07 -12.30 0.63
N VAL A 82 1.33 -12.48 1.93
CA VAL A 82 1.94 -13.70 2.47
C VAL A 82 1.09 -14.93 2.15
N LYS A 83 -0.23 -14.84 2.38
CA LYS A 83 -1.16 -15.94 2.13
C LYS A 83 -1.25 -16.31 0.65
N SER A 84 -1.21 -15.32 -0.25
CA SER A 84 -1.26 -15.54 -1.70
C SER A 84 0.09 -15.88 -2.34
N GLY A 85 1.19 -15.77 -1.57
CA GLY A 85 2.55 -15.96 -2.07
C GLY A 85 3.03 -14.85 -3.00
N THR A 86 2.44 -13.64 -2.88
CA THR A 86 2.74 -12.49 -3.73
C THR A 86 3.81 -11.62 -3.07
N GLU A 87 4.78 -11.14 -3.85
CA GLU A 87 5.74 -10.15 -3.36
C GLU A 87 5.04 -8.84 -3.00
N CYS A 88 5.43 -8.26 -1.88
CA CYS A 88 4.75 -7.04 -1.38
C CYS A 88 5.73 -6.06 -0.79
N GLU A 89 5.55 -4.80 -1.16
CA GLU A 89 6.25 -3.65 -0.61
C GLU A 89 5.27 -2.66 0.01
N VAL A 90 5.70 -2.03 1.09
CA VAL A 90 4.93 -1.02 1.80
C VAL A 90 5.71 0.29 1.84
N SER A 91 5.02 1.38 1.57
CA SER A 91 5.56 2.72 1.78
C SER A 91 5.13 3.21 3.16
N LEU A 92 6.07 3.30 4.08
CA LEU A 92 5.80 3.69 5.47
C LEU A 92 5.68 5.20 5.61
N GLU A 93 4.68 5.65 6.35
CA GLU A 93 4.44 7.05 6.70
C GLU A 93 4.69 7.30 8.20
N ASN A 94 5.84 6.84 8.70
CA ASN A 94 6.23 7.11 10.09
C ASN A 94 6.42 8.62 10.29
N LEU A 95 6.11 9.11 11.49
CA LEU A 95 6.31 10.50 11.85
C LEU A 95 7.78 10.92 11.62
N MET A 96 8.00 11.87 10.72
CA MET A 96 9.33 12.34 10.34
C MET A 96 9.53 13.79 10.79
N ALA A 97 10.51 14.02 11.65
CA ALA A 97 10.84 15.36 12.10
C ALA A 97 12.06 15.94 11.37
N CYS A 98 13.19 15.21 11.30
CA CYS A 98 14.42 15.75 10.75
C CYS A 98 14.69 15.37 9.29
N GLY A 99 14.18 14.25 8.79
CA GLY A 99 14.50 13.75 7.45
C GLY A 99 15.94 13.24 7.26
N LEU A 100 16.77 13.30 8.29
CA LEU A 100 18.22 13.04 8.23
C LEU A 100 18.66 11.78 9.01
N GLY A 101 17.72 11.11 9.68
CA GLY A 101 18.03 9.96 10.54
C GLY A 101 18.60 10.31 11.93
N ALA A 102 18.64 11.59 12.31
CA ALA A 102 19.26 12.03 13.56
C ALA A 102 18.31 12.05 14.76
N CYS A 103 17.02 12.37 14.56
CA CYS A 103 16.06 12.52 15.65
C CYS A 103 15.41 11.20 16.11
N LEU A 104 15.55 10.14 15.36
CA LEU A 104 15.00 8.79 15.61
C LEU A 104 13.46 8.74 15.72
N CYS A 105 12.75 9.78 15.29
CA CYS A 105 11.27 9.80 15.32
C CYS A 105 10.63 8.76 14.40
N CYS A 106 11.26 8.47 13.27
CA CYS A 106 10.74 7.58 12.23
C CYS A 106 11.32 6.16 12.28
N VAL A 107 11.81 5.73 13.43
CA VAL A 107 12.41 4.40 13.58
C VAL A 107 11.36 3.30 13.37
N GLU A 108 11.70 2.33 12.54
CA GLU A 108 10.94 1.07 12.36
C GLU A 108 11.84 -0.13 12.68
N LYS A 109 11.23 -1.17 13.26
CA LYS A 109 11.93 -2.42 13.57
C LYS A 109 11.95 -3.33 12.37
N THR A 110 13.14 -3.77 11.98
CA THR A 110 13.34 -4.70 10.87
C THR A 110 14.13 -5.93 11.28
N THR A 111 14.20 -6.91 10.40
CA THR A 111 15.05 -8.10 10.58
C THR A 111 16.54 -7.77 10.63
N GLU A 112 16.93 -6.62 10.12
CA GLU A 112 18.32 -6.11 10.11
C GLU A 112 18.61 -5.15 11.28
N GLY A 113 17.63 -4.96 12.18
CA GLY A 113 17.70 -4.02 13.31
C GLY A 113 16.77 -2.83 13.15
N ASN A 114 16.99 -1.79 13.95
CA ASN A 114 16.22 -0.56 13.90
C ASN A 114 16.75 0.34 12.77
N VAL A 115 15.85 0.79 11.90
CA VAL A 115 16.19 1.68 10.76
C VAL A 115 15.38 2.98 10.81
N CYS A 116 15.94 4.05 10.28
CA CYS A 116 15.22 5.32 10.13
C CYS A 116 14.51 5.36 8.78
N VAL A 117 13.18 5.34 8.78
CA VAL A 117 12.37 5.33 7.55
C VAL A 117 12.71 6.50 6.62
N CYS A 118 13.03 7.67 7.16
CA CYS A 118 13.41 8.84 6.36
C CYS A 118 14.75 8.70 5.60
N LYS A 119 15.58 7.72 5.95
CA LYS A 119 16.89 7.51 5.36
C LYS A 119 16.96 6.20 4.57
N GLU A 120 16.54 5.10 5.15
CA GLU A 120 16.59 3.76 4.56
C GLU A 120 15.30 3.38 3.78
N GLY A 121 14.22 4.15 3.97
CA GLY A 121 12.94 3.96 3.30
C GLY A 121 12.60 5.08 2.31
N PRO A 122 11.33 5.41 2.12
CA PRO A 122 10.17 4.92 2.87
C PRO A 122 9.65 3.53 2.46
N VAL A 123 10.14 2.96 1.35
CA VAL A 123 9.63 1.69 0.81
C VAL A 123 10.42 0.51 1.37
N PHE A 124 9.69 -0.47 1.91
CA PHE A 124 10.27 -1.69 2.47
C PHE A 124 9.53 -2.93 1.96
N ASN A 125 10.28 -3.97 1.63
CA ASN A 125 9.68 -5.29 1.45
C ASN A 125 9.14 -5.79 2.80
N ILE A 126 7.93 -6.35 2.82
CA ILE A 126 7.27 -6.82 4.05
C ILE A 126 8.09 -7.88 4.80
N LYS A 127 8.93 -8.65 4.09
CA LYS A 127 9.83 -9.66 4.67
C LYS A 127 10.90 -9.05 5.58
N LYS A 128 11.20 -7.78 5.41
CA LYS A 128 12.16 -7.05 6.26
C LYS A 128 11.52 -6.48 7.53
N LEU A 129 10.21 -6.36 7.59
CA LEU A 129 9.50 -5.76 8.71
C LEU A 129 9.15 -6.80 9.77
N LEU A 130 9.39 -6.47 11.05
CA LEU A 130 9.00 -7.32 12.18
C LEU A 130 7.52 -7.12 12.54
N TRP A 131 6.67 -7.10 11.53
CA TRP A 131 5.23 -7.08 11.75
C TRP A 131 4.75 -8.50 12.09
N GLN A 132 3.84 -8.58 13.02
CA GLN A 132 3.13 -9.83 13.31
C GLN A 132 2.03 -10.02 12.24
N ILE A 133 2.42 -10.64 11.12
CA ILE A 133 1.57 -10.89 9.95
C ILE A 133 1.49 -12.38 9.63
#